data_db68fd7b3e263cfa88afef192509f4e6
#
_entry.id   db68fd7b3e263cfa88afef192509f4e6
#
_cell.length_a   1.000
_cell.length_b   1.000
_cell.length_c   1.000
_cell.angle_alpha   90.00
_cell.angle_beta   90.00
_cell.angle_gamma   90.00
#
_symmetry.space_group_name_H-M   'P 1'
#
loop_
_entity.id
_entity.type
_entity.pdbx_description
1 polymer ?
#
loop_
_entity_poly.entity_id
_entity_poly.type
_entity_poly.pdbx_seq_one_letter_code
_entity_poly.pdbx_strand_id
1 'polypeptide(L)'
;ARTVSIAKRAKCNIRMLYQYFGCKEGLYLACLEKVYFHIREEEQKLNLHELPPVEALEKLVHFTFDHMRKNPDFVHLAGAENTMKGKFVKKLPLIAKAANSLIDAIQDILVRGEEECGFRPDVDALQLYLSVLSLSYLHLSNRHTLSATYGQDMTDAAWLDARRSHVMDMIICYCGVTPGETQT
;
A
#
# COMPACT_ATOMS: atom_id res chain seq x y z
N ALA A 1 -20.55 -1.84 10.14
CA ALA A 1 -20.81 -3.10 10.84
C ALA A 1 -21.46 -2.85 12.20
N ARG A 2 -22.23 -3.83 12.72
CA ARG A 2 -22.81 -3.78 14.08
C ARG A 2 -21.87 -4.49 15.04
N THR A 3 -21.62 -3.90 16.22
CA THR A 3 -20.71 -4.49 17.23
C THR A 3 -21.14 -5.88 17.69
N VAL A 4 -22.45 -6.14 17.77
CA VAL A 4 -23.02 -7.48 18.05
C VAL A 4 -22.54 -8.52 17.00
N SER A 5 -22.59 -8.16 15.72
CA SER A 5 -22.14 -9.07 14.66
C SER A 5 -20.63 -9.30 14.69
N ILE A 6 -19.85 -8.27 15.07
CA ILE A 6 -18.40 -8.39 15.24
C ILE A 6 -18.09 -9.34 16.40
N ALA A 7 -18.72 -9.14 17.57
CA ALA A 7 -18.53 -10.00 18.74
C ALA A 7 -18.89 -11.48 18.44
N LYS A 8 -19.99 -11.70 17.72
CA LYS A 8 -20.40 -13.04 17.28
C LYS A 8 -19.36 -13.72 16.37
N ARG A 9 -18.81 -13.00 15.37
CA ARG A 9 -17.76 -13.52 14.49
C ARG A 9 -16.45 -13.79 15.24
N ALA A 10 -16.10 -12.91 16.17
CA ALA A 10 -14.92 -13.06 17.02
C ALA A 10 -15.08 -14.11 18.14
N LYS A 11 -16.26 -14.73 18.25
CA LYS A 11 -16.61 -15.71 19.32
C LYS A 11 -16.31 -15.15 20.71
N CYS A 12 -16.54 -13.85 20.92
CA CYS A 12 -16.33 -13.20 22.20
C CYS A 12 -17.62 -12.56 22.73
N ASN A 13 -17.64 -12.29 24.06
CA ASN A 13 -18.74 -11.56 24.65
C ASN A 13 -18.64 -10.07 24.26
N ILE A 14 -19.78 -9.47 23.90
CA ILE A 14 -19.84 -8.04 23.56
C ILE A 14 -19.32 -7.13 24.69
N ARG A 15 -19.48 -7.56 25.97
CA ARG A 15 -18.90 -6.82 27.11
C ARG A 15 -17.38 -6.76 27.04
N MET A 16 -16.72 -7.85 26.66
CA MET A 16 -15.26 -7.88 26.47
C MET A 16 -14.83 -6.89 25.39
N LEU A 17 -15.58 -6.83 24.28
CA LEU A 17 -15.28 -5.87 23.21
C LEU A 17 -15.30 -4.43 23.73
N TYR A 18 -16.33 -4.06 24.51
CA TYR A 18 -16.40 -2.73 25.11
C TYR A 18 -15.36 -2.51 26.22
N GLN A 19 -15.00 -3.54 26.96
CA GLN A 19 -13.95 -3.46 27.98
C GLN A 19 -12.57 -3.17 27.38
N TYR A 20 -12.24 -3.79 26.22
CA TYR A 20 -10.95 -3.56 25.56
C TYR A 20 -10.90 -2.27 24.75
N PHE A 21 -11.98 -1.94 24.06
CA PHE A 21 -11.96 -0.86 23.05
C PHE A 21 -12.81 0.36 23.47
N GLY A 22 -13.48 0.31 24.60
CA GLY A 22 -14.34 1.38 25.14
C GLY A 22 -15.63 1.54 24.34
N CYS A 23 -15.54 1.78 23.04
CA CYS A 23 -16.69 2.02 22.17
C CYS A 23 -16.43 1.51 20.75
N LYS A 24 -17.45 1.59 19.88
CA LYS A 24 -17.31 1.22 18.45
C LYS A 24 -16.23 2.03 17.73
N GLU A 25 -16.08 3.30 18.08
CA GLU A 25 -15.05 4.18 17.52
C GLU A 25 -13.65 3.72 17.95
N GLY A 26 -13.45 3.38 19.23
CA GLY A 26 -12.18 2.85 19.71
C GLY A 26 -11.78 1.55 19.04
N LEU A 27 -12.74 0.63 18.83
CA LEU A 27 -12.50 -0.58 18.05
C LEU A 27 -12.09 -0.26 16.62
N TYR A 28 -12.74 0.71 15.97
CA TYR A 28 -12.42 1.09 14.60
C TYR A 28 -11.02 1.72 14.52
N LEU A 29 -10.66 2.60 15.43
CA LEU A 29 -9.31 3.17 15.54
C LEU A 29 -8.24 2.09 15.71
N ALA A 30 -8.48 1.11 16.61
CA ALA A 30 -7.54 0.00 16.81
C ALA A 30 -7.39 -0.87 15.53
N CYS A 31 -8.46 -1.07 14.76
CA CYS A 31 -8.39 -1.75 13.47
C CYS A 31 -7.59 -0.95 12.45
N LEU A 32 -7.81 0.36 12.33
CA LEU A 32 -7.04 1.23 11.44
C LEU A 32 -5.56 1.21 11.82
N GLU A 33 -5.27 1.45 13.08
CA GLU A 33 -3.91 1.46 13.60
C GLU A 33 -3.19 0.15 13.24
N LYS A 34 -3.82 -0.99 13.52
CA LYS A 34 -3.25 -2.30 13.23
C LYS A 34 -2.91 -2.48 11.74
N VAL A 35 -3.82 -2.15 10.82
CA VAL A 35 -3.58 -2.40 9.38
C VAL A 35 -2.57 -1.42 8.80
N TYR A 36 -2.54 -0.16 9.28
CA TYR A 36 -1.55 0.82 8.84
C TYR A 36 -0.16 0.56 9.43
N PHE A 37 -0.05 0.14 10.69
CA PHE A 37 1.24 -0.25 11.24
C PHE A 37 1.79 -1.51 10.60
N HIS A 38 0.93 -2.49 10.31
CA HIS A 38 1.36 -3.71 9.66
C HIS A 38 2.06 -3.45 8.33
N ILE A 39 1.49 -2.62 7.45
CA ILE A 39 2.16 -2.29 6.17
C ILE A 39 3.50 -1.56 6.42
N ARG A 40 3.56 -0.64 7.39
CA ARG A 40 4.81 0.10 7.72
C ARG A 40 5.90 -0.80 8.28
N GLU A 41 5.54 -1.75 9.14
CA GLU A 41 6.47 -2.76 9.65
C GLU A 41 7.01 -3.67 8.54
N GLU A 42 6.15 -4.09 7.63
CA GLU A 42 6.59 -4.92 6.49
C GLU A 42 7.46 -4.13 5.51
N GLU A 43 7.18 -2.86 5.26
CA GLU A 43 8.02 -1.98 4.45
C GLU A 43 9.42 -1.79 5.05
N GLN A 44 9.54 -1.64 6.36
CA GLN A 44 10.84 -1.52 7.04
C GLN A 44 11.71 -2.77 6.85
N LYS A 45 11.09 -3.97 6.80
CA LYS A 45 11.80 -5.24 6.57
C LYS A 45 12.37 -5.38 5.15
N LEU A 46 11.99 -4.51 4.25
CA LEU A 46 12.53 -4.53 2.88
C LEU A 46 14.01 -4.13 2.84
N ASN A 47 14.51 -3.39 3.84
CA ASN A 47 15.89 -2.91 3.94
C ASN A 47 16.35 -2.22 2.64
N LEU A 48 15.54 -1.31 2.12
CA LEU A 48 15.71 -0.70 0.80
C LEU A 48 17.05 0.04 0.66
N HIS A 49 17.58 0.56 1.75
CA HIS A 49 18.86 1.28 1.79
C HIS A 49 20.08 0.37 1.55
N GLU A 50 19.95 -0.95 1.76
CA GLU A 50 21.03 -1.93 1.56
C GLU A 50 21.10 -2.44 0.10
N LEU A 51 20.10 -2.13 -0.71
CA LEU A 51 19.96 -2.64 -2.07
C LEU A 51 20.44 -1.62 -3.12
N PRO A 52 20.92 -2.09 -4.27
CA PRO A 52 21.12 -1.24 -5.44
C PRO A 52 19.81 -0.49 -5.79
N PRO A 53 19.87 0.76 -6.31
CA PRO A 53 18.69 1.61 -6.47
C PRO A 53 17.57 0.98 -7.31
N VAL A 54 17.90 0.33 -8.41
CA VAL A 54 16.90 -0.35 -9.27
C VAL A 54 16.23 -1.48 -8.52
N GLU A 55 17.00 -2.35 -7.86
CA GLU A 55 16.48 -3.47 -7.09
C GLU A 55 15.62 -3.01 -5.91
N ALA A 56 16.03 -1.94 -5.22
CA ALA A 56 15.27 -1.33 -4.15
C ALA A 56 13.90 -0.83 -4.64
N LEU A 57 13.86 -0.14 -5.77
CA LEU A 57 12.64 0.34 -6.39
C LEU A 57 11.73 -0.80 -6.83
N GLU A 58 12.27 -1.81 -7.51
CA GLU A 58 11.54 -3.02 -7.91
C GLU A 58 10.93 -3.73 -6.70
N LYS A 59 11.71 -3.90 -5.64
CA LYS A 59 11.25 -4.56 -4.41
C LYS A 59 10.11 -3.79 -3.74
N LEU A 60 10.20 -2.46 -3.71
CA LEU A 60 9.14 -1.60 -3.18
C LEU A 60 7.84 -1.71 -3.99
N VAL A 61 7.93 -1.65 -5.32
CA VAL A 61 6.77 -1.74 -6.22
C VAL A 61 6.10 -3.11 -6.08
N HIS A 62 6.89 -4.18 -6.12
CA HIS A 62 6.40 -5.55 -5.94
C HIS A 62 5.74 -5.74 -4.58
N PHE A 63 6.39 -5.27 -3.51
CA PHE A 63 5.82 -5.34 -2.17
C PHE A 63 4.50 -4.60 -2.09
N THR A 64 4.43 -3.37 -2.58
CA THR A 64 3.21 -2.55 -2.52
C THR A 64 2.05 -3.21 -3.26
N PHE A 65 2.29 -3.73 -4.46
CA PHE A 65 1.29 -4.46 -5.24
C PHE A 65 0.79 -5.71 -4.51
N ASP A 66 1.73 -6.55 -4.05
CA ASP A 66 1.43 -7.81 -3.36
C ASP A 66 0.75 -7.57 -2.02
N HIS A 67 1.11 -6.50 -1.30
CA HIS A 67 0.45 -6.14 -0.05
C HIS A 67 -1.03 -5.80 -0.27
N MET A 68 -1.35 -4.99 -1.28
CA MET A 68 -2.74 -4.66 -1.63
C MET A 68 -3.54 -5.91 -2.02
N ARG A 69 -2.94 -6.81 -2.80
CA ARG A 69 -3.55 -8.09 -3.22
C ARG A 69 -3.83 -9.02 -2.04
N LYS A 70 -2.89 -9.13 -1.10
CA LYS A 70 -2.96 -10.05 0.04
C LYS A 70 -3.77 -9.52 1.22
N ASN A 71 -3.99 -8.21 1.30
CA ASN A 71 -4.63 -7.55 2.43
C ASN A 71 -5.92 -6.78 2.03
N PRO A 72 -6.99 -7.48 1.62
CA PRO A 72 -8.25 -6.84 1.21
C PRO A 72 -8.87 -5.98 2.33
N ASP A 73 -8.60 -6.29 3.59
CA ASP A 73 -9.08 -5.50 4.73
C ASP A 73 -8.45 -4.11 4.76
N PHE A 74 -7.16 -3.98 4.39
CA PHE A 74 -6.51 -2.67 4.21
C PHE A 74 -7.22 -1.86 3.13
N VAL A 75 -7.45 -2.47 1.95
CA VAL A 75 -8.12 -1.82 0.81
C VAL A 75 -9.52 -1.32 1.22
N HIS A 76 -10.30 -2.14 1.93
CA HIS A 76 -11.63 -1.77 2.39
C HIS A 76 -11.63 -0.66 3.44
N LEU A 77 -10.71 -0.72 4.42
CA LEU A 77 -10.61 0.29 5.47
C LEU A 77 -10.13 1.63 4.91
N ALA A 78 -9.15 1.64 4.01
CA ALA A 78 -8.70 2.86 3.33
C ALA A 78 -9.83 3.51 2.52
N GLY A 79 -10.61 2.72 1.77
CA GLY A 79 -11.79 3.21 1.06
C GLY A 79 -12.87 3.79 1.98
N ALA A 80 -13.11 3.13 3.13
CA ALA A 80 -14.05 3.63 4.13
C ALA A 80 -13.57 4.95 4.75
N GLU A 81 -12.28 5.10 5.07
CA GLU A 81 -11.71 6.34 5.57
C GLU A 81 -11.82 7.48 4.54
N ASN A 82 -11.59 7.20 3.26
CA ASN A 82 -11.76 8.21 2.20
C ASN A 82 -13.22 8.68 2.13
N THR A 83 -14.18 7.78 2.23
CA THR A 83 -15.62 8.13 2.28
C THR A 83 -15.94 8.99 3.51
N MET A 84 -15.28 8.75 4.64
CA MET A 84 -15.42 9.50 5.89
C MET A 84 -14.48 10.72 5.98
N LYS A 85 -13.84 11.13 4.87
CA LYS A 85 -12.95 12.30 4.78
C LYS A 85 -11.73 12.21 5.72
N GLY A 86 -11.24 11.02 5.97
CA GLY A 86 -10.10 10.75 6.84
C GLY A 86 -10.35 11.07 8.32
N LYS A 87 -11.61 10.98 8.76
CA LYS A 87 -12.04 11.39 10.12
C LYS A 87 -11.24 10.71 11.22
N PHE A 88 -10.93 9.43 11.04
CA PHE A 88 -10.30 8.63 12.08
C PHE A 88 -8.79 8.52 11.90
N VAL A 89 -8.29 8.44 10.68
CA VAL A 89 -6.84 8.39 10.42
C VAL A 89 -6.13 9.65 10.93
N LYS A 90 -6.80 10.82 10.89
CA LYS A 90 -6.29 12.07 11.47
C LYS A 90 -6.03 12.00 12.99
N LYS A 91 -6.63 11.04 13.69
CA LYS A 91 -6.43 10.80 15.12
C LYS A 91 -5.23 9.89 15.44
N LEU A 92 -4.52 9.42 14.41
CA LEU A 92 -3.41 8.48 14.50
C LEU A 92 -2.12 9.10 13.94
N PRO A 93 -1.51 10.07 14.64
CA PRO A 93 -0.37 10.85 14.14
C PRO A 93 0.88 10.00 13.85
N LEU A 94 1.02 8.85 14.51
CA LEU A 94 2.13 7.93 14.26
C LEU A 94 2.08 7.31 12.85
N ILE A 95 0.89 7.20 12.25
CA ILE A 95 0.74 6.74 10.86
C ILE A 95 1.42 7.72 9.89
N ALA A 96 1.18 9.02 10.09
CA ALA A 96 1.80 10.06 9.27
C ALA A 96 3.33 10.06 9.41
N LYS A 97 3.84 9.92 10.65
CA LYS A 97 5.28 9.83 10.88
C LYS A 97 5.92 8.63 10.16
N ALA A 98 5.30 7.46 10.27
CA ALA A 98 5.80 6.26 9.62
C ALA A 98 5.71 6.34 8.08
N ALA A 99 4.68 7.01 7.53
CA ALA A 99 4.57 7.25 6.11
C ALA A 99 5.69 8.18 5.59
N ASN A 100 6.03 9.23 6.33
CA ASN A 100 7.12 10.14 5.96
C ASN A 100 8.48 9.40 5.91
N SER A 101 8.75 8.51 6.86
CA SER A 101 9.98 7.70 6.84
C SER A 101 10.12 6.83 5.58
N LEU A 102 9.01 6.35 4.99
CA LEU A 102 9.05 5.65 3.71
C LEU A 102 9.37 6.62 2.56
N ILE A 103 8.79 7.82 2.56
CA ILE A 103 9.10 8.82 1.53
C ILE A 103 10.58 9.22 1.57
N ASP A 104 11.15 9.36 2.77
CA ASP A 104 12.59 9.62 2.94
C ASP A 104 13.44 8.48 2.35
N ALA A 105 13.04 7.22 2.56
CA ALA A 105 13.73 6.06 1.98
C ALA A 105 13.60 6.03 0.44
N ILE A 106 12.46 6.42 -0.12
CA ILE A 106 12.28 6.52 -1.57
C ILE A 106 13.15 7.64 -2.14
N GLN A 107 13.22 8.77 -1.45
CA GLN A 107 14.11 9.89 -1.86
C GLN A 107 15.58 9.44 -1.89
N ASP A 108 16.03 8.66 -0.90
CA ASP A 108 17.38 8.07 -0.89
C ASP A 108 17.62 7.16 -2.12
N ILE A 109 16.66 6.29 -2.45
CA ILE A 109 16.73 5.44 -3.65
C ILE A 109 16.89 6.29 -4.92
N LEU A 110 16.09 7.36 -5.04
CA LEU A 110 16.11 8.22 -6.22
C LEU A 110 17.44 8.96 -6.36
N VAL A 111 17.99 9.50 -5.28
CA VAL A 111 19.29 10.18 -5.29
C VAL A 111 20.41 9.22 -5.69
N ARG A 112 20.49 8.05 -5.06
CA ARG A 112 21.47 7.02 -5.43
C ARG A 112 21.27 6.53 -6.88
N GLY A 113 20.02 6.40 -7.31
CA GLY A 113 19.69 5.98 -8.67
C GLY A 113 20.11 6.99 -9.73
N GLU A 114 20.02 8.29 -9.45
CA GLU A 114 20.54 9.35 -10.31
C GLU A 114 22.06 9.27 -10.45
N GLU A 115 22.76 9.03 -9.35
CA GLU A 115 24.22 8.97 -9.32
C GLU A 115 24.80 7.67 -9.93
N GLU A 116 24.14 6.52 -9.67
CA GLU A 116 24.70 5.20 -9.94
C GLU A 116 24.11 4.52 -11.21
N CYS A 117 22.82 4.79 -11.52
CA CYS A 117 22.06 4.01 -12.51
C CYS A 117 21.43 4.85 -13.61
N GLY A 118 21.64 6.16 -13.62
CA GLY A 118 21.08 7.07 -14.61
C GLY A 118 19.56 7.28 -14.47
N PHE A 119 19.02 7.20 -13.26
CA PHE A 119 17.64 7.64 -13.03
C PHE A 119 17.52 9.09 -13.48
N ARG A 120 16.35 9.41 -14.04
CA ARG A 120 16.06 10.79 -14.41
C ARG A 120 16.11 11.72 -13.19
N PRO A 121 16.65 12.92 -13.32
CA PRO A 121 16.68 13.89 -12.24
C PRO A 121 15.26 14.40 -11.89
N ASP A 122 15.12 15.02 -10.74
CA ASP A 122 13.91 15.73 -10.30
C ASP A 122 12.65 14.85 -10.15
N VAL A 123 12.82 13.55 -9.86
CA VAL A 123 11.69 12.68 -9.51
C VAL A 123 11.28 12.97 -8.08
N ASP A 124 10.05 13.45 -7.88
CA ASP A 124 9.47 13.65 -6.56
C ASP A 124 9.06 12.32 -5.93
N ALA A 125 9.65 12.00 -4.77
CA ALA A 125 9.44 10.73 -4.07
C ALA A 125 7.98 10.50 -3.67
N LEU A 126 7.25 11.55 -3.24
CA LEU A 126 5.85 11.43 -2.85
C LEU A 126 4.97 11.18 -4.08
N GLN A 127 5.19 11.90 -5.19
CA GLN A 127 4.44 11.71 -6.43
C GLN A 127 4.68 10.30 -7.00
N LEU A 128 5.93 9.82 -6.97
CA LEU A 128 6.26 8.47 -7.38
C LEU A 128 5.53 7.43 -6.53
N TYR A 129 5.58 7.57 -5.21
CA TYR A 129 4.91 6.62 -4.30
C TYR A 129 3.38 6.64 -4.46
N LEU A 130 2.78 7.82 -4.65
CA LEU A 130 1.35 7.95 -4.96
C LEU A 130 0.99 7.26 -6.28
N SER A 131 1.87 7.31 -7.28
CA SER A 131 1.68 6.57 -8.54
C SER A 131 1.73 5.06 -8.32
N VAL A 132 2.73 4.56 -7.57
CA VAL A 132 2.83 3.14 -7.19
C VAL A 132 1.59 2.68 -6.45
N LEU A 133 1.14 3.45 -5.43
CA LEU A 133 -0.09 3.15 -4.69
C LEU A 133 -1.32 3.12 -5.60
N SER A 134 -1.50 4.13 -6.44
CA SER A 134 -2.67 4.25 -7.32
C SER A 134 -2.76 3.10 -8.31
N LEU A 135 -1.64 2.74 -8.93
CA LEU A 135 -1.55 1.64 -9.89
C LEU A 135 -1.78 0.26 -9.23
N SER A 136 -1.40 0.12 -7.96
CA SER A 136 -1.55 -1.11 -7.17
C SER A 136 -2.92 -1.23 -6.48
N TYR A 137 -3.61 -0.10 -6.24
CA TYR A 137 -4.81 -0.05 -5.41
C TYR A 137 -6.11 0.01 -6.22
N LEU A 138 -6.15 0.80 -7.32
CA LEU A 138 -7.39 1.15 -8.03
C LEU A 138 -8.20 -0.09 -8.45
N HIS A 139 -7.55 -1.04 -9.08
CA HIS A 139 -8.22 -2.23 -9.62
C HIS A 139 -8.81 -3.13 -8.52
N LEU A 140 -8.24 -3.13 -7.31
CA LEU A 140 -8.76 -3.89 -6.17
C LEU A 140 -9.88 -3.14 -5.44
N SER A 141 -9.72 -1.83 -5.22
CA SER A 141 -10.73 -1.01 -4.54
C SER A 141 -12.02 -0.88 -5.35
N ASN A 142 -11.91 -0.85 -6.67
CA ASN A 142 -13.02 -0.70 -7.62
C ASN A 142 -13.30 -1.99 -8.41
N ARG A 143 -12.85 -3.15 -7.93
CA ARG A 143 -12.92 -4.43 -8.66
C ARG A 143 -14.31 -4.76 -9.21
N HIS A 144 -15.37 -4.50 -8.44
CA HIS A 144 -16.74 -4.85 -8.84
C HIS A 144 -17.23 -4.01 -10.02
N THR A 145 -17.01 -2.70 -9.97
CA THR A 145 -17.40 -1.79 -11.06
C THR A 145 -16.52 -1.99 -12.29
N LEU A 146 -15.21 -2.11 -12.11
CA LEU A 146 -14.28 -2.33 -13.23
C LEU A 146 -14.53 -3.69 -13.91
N SER A 147 -14.74 -4.76 -13.14
CA SER A 147 -15.05 -6.07 -13.71
C SER A 147 -16.35 -6.04 -14.51
N ALA A 148 -17.38 -5.38 -14.00
CA ALA A 148 -18.66 -5.24 -14.70
C ALA A 148 -18.56 -4.36 -15.96
N THR A 149 -17.74 -3.31 -15.92
CA THR A 149 -17.60 -2.37 -17.04
C THR A 149 -16.77 -2.95 -18.18
N TYR A 150 -15.70 -3.67 -17.86
CA TYR A 150 -14.74 -4.13 -18.87
C TYR A 150 -14.84 -5.63 -19.17
N GLY A 151 -15.73 -6.37 -18.51
CA GLY A 151 -15.90 -7.81 -18.71
C GLY A 151 -14.70 -8.67 -18.28
N GLN A 152 -13.80 -8.08 -17.48
CA GLN A 152 -12.58 -8.71 -16.99
C GLN A 152 -12.65 -8.89 -15.47
N ASP A 153 -12.41 -10.10 -14.97
CA ASP A 153 -12.28 -10.31 -13.52
C ASP A 153 -10.97 -9.66 -13.02
N MET A 154 -11.10 -8.56 -12.27
CA MET A 154 -9.97 -7.83 -11.69
C MET A 154 -9.29 -8.60 -10.54
N THR A 155 -9.79 -9.79 -10.18
CA THR A 155 -9.19 -10.68 -9.16
C THR A 155 -8.61 -11.96 -9.74
N ASP A 156 -8.71 -12.15 -11.05
CA ASP A 156 -8.09 -13.28 -11.74
C ASP A 156 -6.57 -13.29 -11.54
N ALA A 157 -6.01 -14.46 -11.24
CA ALA A 157 -4.61 -14.60 -10.86
C ALA A 157 -3.66 -14.21 -12.02
N ALA A 158 -3.95 -14.68 -13.22
CA ALA A 158 -3.10 -14.42 -14.40
C ALA A 158 -3.17 -12.92 -14.79
N TRP A 159 -4.37 -12.33 -14.70
CA TRP A 159 -4.53 -10.91 -14.91
C TRP A 159 -3.77 -10.07 -13.88
N LEU A 160 -3.84 -10.45 -12.60
CA LEU A 160 -3.10 -9.75 -11.53
C LEU A 160 -1.58 -9.86 -11.70
N ASP A 161 -1.08 -11.01 -12.14
CA ASP A 161 0.35 -11.18 -12.39
C ASP A 161 0.81 -10.33 -13.59
N ALA A 162 0.03 -10.29 -14.68
CA ALA A 162 0.29 -9.40 -15.81
C ALA A 162 0.21 -7.92 -15.41
N ARG A 163 -0.78 -7.54 -14.56
CA ARG A 163 -0.91 -6.19 -14.04
C ARG A 163 0.27 -5.78 -13.18
N ARG A 164 0.78 -6.69 -12.35
CA ARG A 164 1.96 -6.47 -11.50
C ARG A 164 3.19 -6.15 -12.35
N SER A 165 3.46 -6.93 -13.39
CA SER A 165 4.56 -6.66 -14.33
C SER A 165 4.38 -5.33 -15.03
N HIS A 166 3.18 -5.05 -15.54
CA HIS A 166 2.88 -3.77 -16.20
C HIS A 166 3.09 -2.54 -15.27
N VAL A 167 2.70 -2.64 -13.99
CA VAL A 167 2.95 -1.57 -13.01
C VAL A 167 4.44 -1.37 -12.81
N MET A 168 5.21 -2.46 -12.71
CA MET A 168 6.66 -2.42 -12.59
C MET A 168 7.28 -1.71 -13.79
N ASP A 169 6.97 -2.14 -15.00
CA ASP A 169 7.50 -1.56 -16.23
C ASP A 169 7.22 -0.05 -16.32
N MET A 170 5.99 0.36 -15.98
CA MET A 170 5.63 1.78 -15.96
C MET A 170 6.49 2.61 -14.99
N ILE A 171 6.72 2.11 -13.79
CA ILE A 171 7.49 2.85 -12.77
C ILE A 171 8.96 2.89 -13.13
N ILE A 172 9.54 1.79 -13.56
CA ILE A 172 10.96 1.71 -13.96
C ILE A 172 11.22 2.59 -15.19
N CYS A 173 10.39 2.50 -16.23
CA CYS A 173 10.49 3.38 -17.40
C CYS A 173 10.34 4.86 -17.03
N TYR A 174 9.44 5.19 -16.11
CA TYR A 174 9.29 6.57 -15.65
C TYR A 174 10.55 7.09 -14.95
N CYS A 175 11.26 6.25 -14.20
CA CYS A 175 12.52 6.59 -13.57
C CYS A 175 13.70 6.64 -14.55
N GLY A 176 13.52 6.30 -15.83
CA GLY A 176 14.54 6.42 -16.86
C GLY A 176 15.34 5.14 -17.12
N VAL A 177 14.95 4.01 -16.51
CA VAL A 177 15.59 2.71 -16.74
C VAL A 177 14.85 1.94 -17.83
N THR A 178 15.57 1.38 -18.79
CA THR A 178 14.96 0.51 -19.81
C THR A 178 14.72 -0.89 -19.21
N PRO A 179 13.50 -1.42 -19.24
CA PRO A 179 13.23 -2.77 -18.77
C PRO A 179 14.09 -3.79 -19.50
N GLY A 180 14.86 -4.61 -18.77
CA GLY A 180 15.72 -5.64 -19.34
C GLY A 180 17.19 -5.29 -19.47
N GLU A 181 17.63 -4.06 -19.23
CA GLU A 181 19.04 -3.66 -19.12
C GLU A 181 19.56 -3.74 -17.68
N THR A 182 19.20 -4.77 -16.94
CA THR A 182 19.89 -5.08 -15.69
C THR A 182 21.29 -5.56 -16.06
N GLN A 183 22.27 -4.71 -15.81
CA GLN A 183 23.67 -4.95 -16.16
C GLN A 183 24.14 -6.30 -15.59
N THR A 184 24.61 -7.14 -16.47
CA THR A 184 25.47 -8.31 -16.19
C THR A 184 26.77 -7.89 -15.49
#